data_0414accdd6f9a711795e4b3afe1f5398
#
_entry.id   0414accdd6f9a711795e4b3afe1f5398
#
_cell.length_a   1.000
_cell.length_b   1.000
_cell.length_c   1.000
_cell.angle_alpha   90.00
_cell.angle_beta   90.00
_cell.angle_gamma   90.00
#
_symmetry.space_group_name_H-M   'P 1'
#
loop_
_entity.id
_entity.type
_entity.pdbx_description
1 polymer ?
#
loop_
_entity_poly.entity_id
_entity_poly.type
_entity_poly.pdbx_seq_one_letter_code
_entity_poly.pdbx_strand_id
1 'polypeptide(L)'
;GGDTSNFAIAAARQGARVGYVSAVGDDPYGAMLRALWAREGVDDTSVRTDAAAFTAIYFVTHDARGHHFSFFRSGSAASRMTPADLPRERLAAARVLHLSGISVAISASACDTGYAAIDAARAAGVKGSFDTNLRLKLWSVDRARAVMGDVMRRCDICLPSYDDIVAITGLDEADALVDHCLALGAKVVALKLGAQGAIVADGTRRHRLAPHACRPVDATGAGDTFGGAFVARLVAGGDRLGACLY
;
A
#
# COMPACT_ATOMS: atom_id res chain seq x y z
N GLY A 1 -12.28 -5.15 1.26
CA GLY A 1 -11.20 -5.35 0.30
C GLY A 1 -10.59 -4.05 -0.16
N GLY A 2 -9.57 -4.18 -0.95
CA GLY A 2 -8.73 -3.07 -1.40
C GLY A 2 -7.34 -3.17 -0.76
N ASP A 3 -6.32 -2.79 -1.52
CA ASP A 3 -4.91 -2.96 -1.15
C ASP A 3 -4.54 -2.34 0.21
N THR A 4 -4.79 -1.04 0.38
CA THR A 4 -4.50 -0.36 1.65
C THR A 4 -5.41 -0.80 2.79
N SER A 5 -6.66 -1.24 2.50
CA SER A 5 -7.53 -1.86 3.50
C SER A 5 -7.02 -3.22 3.96
N ASN A 6 -6.54 -4.05 3.02
CA ASN A 6 -5.91 -5.34 3.36
C ASN A 6 -4.64 -5.13 4.19
N PHE A 7 -3.81 -4.16 3.82
CA PHE A 7 -2.63 -3.76 4.58
C PHE A 7 -3.00 -3.32 6.01
N ALA A 8 -4.00 -2.45 6.15
CA ALA A 8 -4.46 -1.94 7.45
C ALA A 8 -4.92 -3.08 8.38
N ILE A 9 -5.73 -4.01 7.85
CA ILE A 9 -6.21 -5.18 8.59
C ILE A 9 -5.03 -6.09 8.98
N ALA A 10 -4.10 -6.35 8.05
CA ALA A 10 -2.93 -7.17 8.36
C ALA A 10 -2.07 -6.55 9.47
N ALA A 11 -1.85 -5.24 9.43
CA ALA A 11 -1.12 -4.53 10.47
C ALA A 11 -1.85 -4.58 11.83
N ALA A 12 -3.17 -4.39 11.84
CA ALA A 12 -3.97 -4.48 13.07
C ALA A 12 -3.91 -5.89 13.68
N ARG A 13 -3.97 -6.94 12.87
CA ARG A 13 -3.81 -8.34 13.29
C ARG A 13 -2.44 -8.65 13.89
N GLN A 14 -1.40 -7.84 13.57
CA GLN A 14 -0.08 -7.89 14.20
C GLN A 14 0.02 -7.03 15.47
N GLY A 15 -1.09 -6.50 15.96
CA GLY A 15 -1.15 -5.70 17.18
C GLY A 15 -0.82 -4.22 17.01
N ALA A 16 -0.66 -3.72 15.78
CA ALA A 16 -0.50 -2.29 15.55
C ALA A 16 -1.81 -1.53 15.77
N ARG A 17 -1.73 -0.30 16.30
CA ARG A 17 -2.85 0.65 16.29
C ARG A 17 -2.91 1.30 14.91
N VAL A 18 -3.98 1.03 14.18
CA VAL A 18 -4.12 1.44 12.78
C VAL A 18 -5.30 2.37 12.61
N GLY A 19 -5.06 3.56 12.05
CA GLY A 19 -6.09 4.46 11.54
C GLY A 19 -6.17 4.35 10.02
N TYR A 20 -7.36 4.38 9.47
CA TYR A 20 -7.60 4.30 8.03
C TYR A 20 -8.18 5.62 7.51
N VAL A 21 -7.55 6.15 6.45
CA VAL A 21 -7.98 7.39 5.79
C VAL A 21 -8.48 7.04 4.39
N SER A 22 -9.76 7.25 4.13
CA SER A 22 -10.40 6.94 2.86
C SER A 22 -11.76 7.64 2.76
N ALA A 23 -12.54 7.31 1.74
CA ALA A 23 -13.96 7.66 1.67
C ALA A 23 -14.77 6.50 1.11
N VAL A 24 -16.00 6.37 1.60
CA VAL A 24 -17.00 5.41 1.16
C VAL A 24 -18.29 6.13 0.79
N GLY A 25 -19.12 5.52 -0.04
CA GLY A 25 -20.47 6.00 -0.29
C GLY A 25 -21.41 5.77 0.90
N ASP A 26 -22.52 6.46 0.91
CA ASP A 26 -23.66 6.14 1.79
C ASP A 26 -24.47 5.00 1.17
N ASP A 27 -23.89 3.81 1.16
CA ASP A 27 -24.40 2.62 0.51
C ASP A 27 -24.08 1.34 1.32
N PRO A 28 -24.73 0.20 1.00
CA PRO A 28 -24.48 -1.06 1.71
C PRO A 28 -23.03 -1.53 1.69
N TYR A 29 -22.26 -1.19 0.64
CA TYR A 29 -20.85 -1.58 0.53
C TYR A 29 -19.97 -0.76 1.46
N GLY A 30 -20.27 0.54 1.62
CA GLY A 30 -19.63 1.41 2.60
C GLY A 30 -19.90 0.93 4.03
N ALA A 31 -21.15 0.60 4.34
CA ALA A 31 -21.52 0.02 5.64
C ALA A 31 -20.79 -1.30 5.90
N MET A 32 -20.72 -2.19 4.90
CA MET A 32 -20.00 -3.47 5.01
C MET A 32 -18.50 -3.28 5.29
N LEU A 33 -17.85 -2.32 4.62
CA LEU A 33 -16.43 -2.03 4.84
C LEU A 33 -16.19 -1.47 6.25
N ARG A 34 -17.01 -0.55 6.73
CA ARG A 34 -16.92 -0.02 8.09
C ARG A 34 -17.11 -1.12 9.14
N ALA A 35 -18.09 -2.00 8.96
CA ALA A 35 -18.29 -3.15 9.85
C ALA A 35 -17.09 -4.11 9.84
N LEU A 36 -16.44 -4.30 8.68
CA LEU A 36 -15.21 -5.07 8.57
C LEU A 36 -14.07 -4.42 9.36
N TRP A 37 -13.80 -3.13 9.16
CA TRP A 37 -12.73 -2.42 9.85
C TRP A 37 -12.94 -2.41 11.37
N ALA A 38 -14.15 -2.16 11.83
CA ALA A 38 -14.49 -2.21 13.26
C ALA A 38 -14.21 -3.61 13.85
N ARG A 39 -14.61 -4.69 13.17
CA ARG A 39 -14.35 -6.07 13.61
C ARG A 39 -12.86 -6.39 13.66
N GLU A 40 -12.07 -5.83 12.77
CA GLU A 40 -10.63 -6.07 12.68
C GLU A 40 -9.79 -5.07 13.53
N GLY A 41 -10.45 -4.21 14.30
CA GLY A 41 -9.78 -3.24 15.17
C GLY A 41 -9.06 -2.10 14.43
N VAL A 42 -9.48 -1.81 13.21
CA VAL A 42 -8.98 -0.65 12.43
C VAL A 42 -9.86 0.56 12.73
N ASP A 43 -9.26 1.65 13.17
CA ASP A 43 -9.95 2.92 13.42
C ASP A 43 -10.32 3.60 12.09
N ASP A 44 -11.61 3.62 11.78
CA ASP A 44 -12.19 4.21 10.58
C ASP A 44 -12.80 5.59 10.78
N THR A 45 -12.52 6.26 11.90
CA THR A 45 -13.06 7.60 12.22
C THR A 45 -12.61 8.68 11.23
N SER A 46 -11.52 8.42 10.49
CA SER A 46 -11.05 9.27 9.38
C SER A 46 -11.52 8.79 7.99
N VAL A 47 -12.44 7.86 7.93
CA VAL A 47 -13.09 7.48 6.69
C VAL A 47 -14.34 8.33 6.49
N ARG A 48 -14.35 9.17 5.46
CA ARG A 48 -15.47 10.02 5.11
C ARG A 48 -16.61 9.22 4.46
N THR A 49 -17.85 9.53 4.78
CA THR A 49 -19.02 9.08 4.00
C THR A 49 -19.43 10.17 3.01
N ASP A 50 -19.50 9.84 1.73
CA ASP A 50 -19.91 10.74 0.66
C ASP A 50 -21.27 10.31 0.11
N ALA A 51 -22.35 11.00 0.50
CA ALA A 51 -23.71 10.70 0.04
C ALA A 51 -23.93 10.98 -1.46
N ALA A 52 -23.01 11.71 -2.12
CA ALA A 52 -23.07 12.02 -3.53
C ALA A 52 -22.23 11.09 -4.41
N ALA A 53 -21.61 10.05 -3.82
CA ALA A 53 -20.77 9.11 -4.54
C ALA A 53 -20.95 7.69 -3.99
N PHE A 54 -20.65 6.70 -4.81
CA PHE A 54 -20.72 5.28 -4.43
C PHE A 54 -19.40 4.79 -3.84
N THR A 55 -19.47 3.71 -3.08
CA THR A 55 -18.28 2.98 -2.61
C THR A 55 -17.62 2.25 -3.79
N ALA A 56 -16.31 2.43 -3.96
CA ALA A 56 -15.57 1.69 -4.99
C ALA A 56 -15.65 0.19 -4.75
N ILE A 57 -15.97 -0.56 -5.80
CA ILE A 57 -16.04 -2.03 -5.78
C ILE A 57 -15.23 -2.62 -6.94
N TYR A 58 -14.81 -3.85 -6.77
CA TYR A 58 -14.31 -4.66 -7.88
C TYR A 58 -14.85 -6.09 -7.75
N PHE A 59 -15.00 -6.73 -8.90
CA PHE A 59 -15.37 -8.15 -8.98
C PHE A 59 -14.16 -8.95 -9.41
N VAL A 60 -13.99 -10.10 -8.78
CA VAL A 60 -13.03 -11.12 -9.22
C VAL A 60 -13.86 -12.28 -9.75
N THR A 61 -13.68 -12.58 -11.02
CA THR A 61 -14.30 -13.74 -11.67
C THR A 61 -13.19 -14.69 -12.11
N HIS A 62 -13.52 -15.98 -12.13
CA HIS A 62 -12.59 -17.03 -12.50
C HIS A 62 -13.12 -17.78 -13.72
N ASP A 63 -12.28 -18.02 -14.71
CA ASP A 63 -12.56 -18.90 -15.83
C ASP A 63 -11.33 -19.80 -16.12
N ALA A 64 -11.38 -20.56 -17.20
CA ALA A 64 -10.28 -21.43 -17.61
C ALA A 64 -8.96 -20.69 -17.91
N ARG A 65 -8.98 -19.35 -18.11
CA ARG A 65 -7.82 -18.50 -18.36
C ARG A 65 -7.28 -17.84 -17.09
N GLY A 66 -7.95 -18.05 -15.91
CA GLY A 66 -7.54 -17.52 -14.63
C GLY A 66 -8.47 -16.45 -14.06
N HIS A 67 -7.90 -15.49 -13.34
CA HIS A 67 -8.63 -14.44 -12.63
C HIS A 67 -8.87 -13.22 -13.52
N HIS A 68 -10.10 -12.72 -13.52
CA HIS A 68 -10.49 -11.50 -14.21
C HIS A 68 -10.98 -10.47 -13.19
N PHE A 69 -10.39 -9.27 -13.24
CA PHE A 69 -10.77 -8.15 -12.40
C PHE A 69 -11.57 -7.12 -13.19
N SER A 70 -12.78 -6.82 -12.71
CA SER A 70 -13.62 -5.72 -13.19
C SER A 70 -13.76 -4.68 -12.10
N PHE A 71 -13.42 -3.41 -12.40
CA PHE A 71 -13.34 -2.34 -11.43
C PHE A 71 -14.42 -1.28 -11.68
N PHE A 72 -15.14 -0.91 -10.62
CA PHE A 72 -16.09 0.19 -10.57
C PHE A 72 -15.60 1.18 -9.54
N ARG A 73 -14.70 2.09 -9.93
CA ARG A 73 -14.05 3.05 -9.02
C ARG A 73 -14.00 4.48 -9.51
N SER A 74 -14.10 4.72 -10.82
CA SER A 74 -14.14 6.10 -11.37
C SER A 74 -15.35 6.84 -10.85
N GLY A 75 -15.16 8.02 -10.24
CA GLY A 75 -16.22 8.79 -9.60
C GLY A 75 -16.66 8.26 -8.23
N SER A 76 -16.05 7.21 -7.70
CA SER A 76 -16.33 6.71 -6.35
C SER A 76 -15.90 7.71 -5.26
N ALA A 77 -16.43 7.57 -4.06
CA ALA A 77 -16.10 8.42 -2.92
C ALA A 77 -14.59 8.54 -2.69
N ALA A 78 -13.86 7.42 -2.69
CA ALA A 78 -12.41 7.42 -2.52
C ALA A 78 -11.67 8.15 -3.64
N SER A 79 -12.14 8.07 -4.90
CA SER A 79 -11.51 8.76 -6.03
C SER A 79 -11.76 10.27 -6.04
N ARG A 80 -12.68 10.76 -5.20
CA ARG A 80 -13.04 12.18 -5.07
C ARG A 80 -12.37 12.87 -3.88
N MET A 81 -11.57 12.15 -3.11
CA MET A 81 -10.82 12.74 -2.00
C MET A 81 -9.90 13.85 -2.49
N THR A 82 -9.79 14.89 -1.67
CA THR A 82 -8.94 16.07 -1.90
C THR A 82 -7.98 16.27 -0.74
N PRO A 83 -6.91 17.06 -0.88
CA PRO A 83 -6.03 17.42 0.22
C PRO A 83 -6.71 18.04 1.45
N ALA A 84 -7.91 18.64 1.26
CA ALA A 84 -8.71 19.21 2.35
C ALA A 84 -9.34 18.13 3.25
N ASP A 85 -9.52 16.92 2.73
CA ASP A 85 -10.12 15.79 3.47
C ASP A 85 -9.11 15.10 4.41
N LEU A 86 -7.83 15.50 4.39
CA LEU A 86 -6.79 14.85 5.18
C LEU A 86 -6.89 15.21 6.67
N PRO A 87 -6.90 14.21 7.57
CA PRO A 87 -6.88 14.42 9.01
C PRO A 87 -5.46 14.76 9.50
N ARG A 88 -5.00 16.00 9.26
CA ARG A 88 -3.60 16.43 9.43
C ARG A 88 -3.05 16.16 10.83
N GLU A 89 -3.84 16.40 11.88
CA GLU A 89 -3.43 16.15 13.27
C GLU A 89 -3.19 14.66 13.52
N ARG A 90 -4.04 13.79 12.99
CA ARG A 90 -3.88 12.34 13.11
C ARG A 90 -2.68 11.83 12.31
N LEU A 91 -2.47 12.38 11.12
CA LEU A 91 -1.28 12.08 10.33
C LEU A 91 -0.01 12.46 11.08
N ALA A 92 0.03 13.66 11.69
CA ALA A 92 1.18 14.13 12.45
C ALA A 92 1.44 13.30 13.73
N ALA A 93 0.41 12.68 14.30
CA ALA A 93 0.54 11.81 15.47
C ALA A 93 0.90 10.35 15.14
N ALA A 94 0.94 9.99 13.85
CA ALA A 94 1.27 8.65 13.41
C ALA A 94 2.78 8.37 13.50
N ARG A 95 3.16 7.10 13.52
CA ARG A 95 4.57 6.66 13.39
C ARG A 95 4.94 6.39 11.93
N VAL A 96 3.98 5.90 11.16
CA VAL A 96 4.13 5.59 9.73
C VAL A 96 2.86 5.98 9.00
N LEU A 97 3.01 6.64 7.85
CA LEU A 97 1.99 6.80 6.81
C LEU A 97 2.26 5.76 5.73
N HIS A 98 1.27 4.94 5.38
CA HIS A 98 1.36 3.99 4.27
C HIS A 98 0.47 4.40 3.11
N LEU A 99 1.02 4.32 1.89
CA LEU A 99 0.32 4.51 0.61
C LEU A 99 0.74 3.42 -0.38
N SER A 100 -0.07 3.23 -1.40
CA SER A 100 0.27 2.35 -2.52
C SER A 100 0.24 3.09 -3.86
N GLY A 101 0.73 2.46 -4.91
CA GLY A 101 0.60 2.96 -6.27
C GLY A 101 -0.86 3.19 -6.68
N ILE A 102 -1.79 2.37 -6.19
CA ILE A 102 -3.23 2.57 -6.42
C ILE A 102 -3.71 3.86 -5.76
N SER A 103 -3.26 4.19 -4.56
CA SER A 103 -3.66 5.40 -3.84
C SER A 103 -3.45 6.67 -4.66
N VAL A 104 -2.37 6.72 -5.45
CA VAL A 104 -2.00 7.88 -6.27
C VAL A 104 -2.42 7.74 -7.75
N ALA A 105 -3.02 6.62 -8.13
CA ALA A 105 -3.39 6.33 -9.52
C ALA A 105 -4.89 6.47 -9.81
N ILE A 106 -5.76 6.36 -8.81
CA ILE A 106 -7.21 6.26 -9.02
C ILE A 106 -7.87 7.53 -9.56
N SER A 107 -7.27 8.70 -9.35
CA SER A 107 -7.68 10.00 -9.92
C SER A 107 -6.57 11.04 -9.76
N ALA A 108 -6.67 12.17 -10.46
CA ALA A 108 -5.77 13.31 -10.26
C ALA A 108 -5.88 13.86 -8.83
N SER A 109 -7.10 14.03 -8.33
CA SER A 109 -7.37 14.51 -6.97
C SER A 109 -6.79 13.57 -5.91
N ALA A 110 -6.90 12.25 -6.08
CA ALA A 110 -6.29 11.27 -5.18
C ALA A 110 -4.75 11.32 -5.23
N CYS A 111 -4.17 11.58 -6.40
CA CYS A 111 -2.73 11.81 -6.55
C CYS A 111 -2.29 13.02 -5.72
N ASP A 112 -2.95 14.17 -5.88
CA ASP A 112 -2.68 15.40 -5.13
C ASP A 112 -2.87 15.17 -3.62
N THR A 113 -3.89 14.40 -3.22
CA THR A 113 -4.15 14.02 -1.83
C THR A 113 -3.02 13.17 -1.27
N GLY A 114 -2.53 12.18 -2.04
CA GLY A 114 -1.39 11.34 -1.68
C GLY A 114 -0.13 12.16 -1.44
N TYR A 115 0.19 13.10 -2.33
CA TYR A 115 1.32 14.01 -2.15
C TYR A 115 1.16 14.91 -0.92
N ALA A 116 -0.01 15.50 -0.72
CA ALA A 116 -0.28 16.33 0.45
C ALA A 116 -0.17 15.54 1.76
N ALA A 117 -0.57 14.26 1.77
CA ALA A 117 -0.41 13.38 2.92
C ALA A 117 1.07 13.08 3.21
N ILE A 118 1.86 12.79 2.17
CA ILE A 118 3.31 12.57 2.29
C ILE A 118 4.00 13.83 2.84
N ASP A 119 3.69 15.00 2.30
CA ASP A 119 4.30 16.26 2.73
C ASP A 119 3.94 16.59 4.18
N ALA A 120 2.67 16.38 4.59
CA ALA A 120 2.23 16.56 5.97
C ALA A 120 2.94 15.59 6.93
N ALA A 121 3.06 14.31 6.54
CA ALA A 121 3.76 13.30 7.33
C ALA A 121 5.25 13.64 7.50
N ARG A 122 5.92 13.99 6.41
CA ARG A 122 7.35 14.38 6.43
C ARG A 122 7.59 15.61 7.29
N ALA A 123 6.74 16.65 7.19
CA ALA A 123 6.85 17.85 8.01
C ALA A 123 6.71 17.55 9.51
N ALA A 124 5.98 16.51 9.87
CA ALA A 124 5.80 16.04 11.25
C ALA A 124 6.82 14.97 11.69
N GLY A 125 7.78 14.59 10.84
CA GLY A 125 8.76 13.54 11.14
C GLY A 125 8.20 12.12 11.09
N VAL A 126 7.01 11.93 10.51
CA VAL A 126 6.36 10.62 10.31
C VAL A 126 7.01 9.92 9.13
N LYS A 127 7.31 8.63 9.28
CA LYS A 127 7.93 7.83 8.22
C LYS A 127 6.94 7.50 7.12
N GLY A 128 7.36 7.66 5.85
CA GLY A 128 6.59 7.22 4.70
C GLY A 128 6.85 5.76 4.36
N SER A 129 5.80 4.99 4.08
CA SER A 129 5.84 3.64 3.54
C SER A 129 5.07 3.59 2.22
N PHE A 130 5.65 2.96 1.19
CA PHE A 130 5.05 2.88 -0.12
C PHE A 130 5.15 1.48 -0.73
N ASP A 131 4.01 0.93 -1.16
CA ASP A 131 3.92 -0.29 -1.98
C ASP A 131 3.70 0.10 -3.44
N THR A 132 4.50 -0.44 -4.36
CA THR A 132 4.38 -0.12 -5.79
C THR A 132 3.00 -0.48 -6.34
N ASN A 133 2.50 -1.64 -6.07
CA ASN A 133 1.15 -2.11 -6.41
C ASN A 133 0.64 -1.54 -7.76
N LEU A 134 1.46 -1.71 -8.81
CA LEU A 134 1.25 -1.13 -10.15
C LEU A 134 0.00 -1.69 -10.81
N ARG A 135 -0.81 -0.83 -11.39
CA ARG A 135 -2.00 -1.20 -12.16
C ARG A 135 -2.04 -0.41 -13.47
N LEU A 136 -1.48 -0.97 -14.53
CA LEU A 136 -1.44 -0.34 -15.87
C LEU A 136 -2.83 -0.05 -16.47
N LYS A 137 -3.90 -0.59 -15.89
CA LYS A 137 -5.28 -0.21 -16.24
C LYS A 137 -5.67 1.20 -15.73
N LEU A 138 -4.91 1.79 -14.80
CA LEU A 138 -5.18 3.12 -14.24
C LEU A 138 -4.38 4.23 -14.95
N TRP A 139 -3.21 3.91 -15.47
CA TRP A 139 -2.29 4.88 -16.08
C TRP A 139 -1.27 4.20 -17.01
N SER A 140 -0.63 5.01 -17.85
CA SER A 140 0.50 4.53 -18.68
C SER A 140 1.71 4.22 -17.78
N VAL A 141 2.58 3.34 -18.27
CA VAL A 141 3.82 2.99 -17.57
C VAL A 141 4.72 4.22 -17.33
N ASP A 142 4.76 5.16 -18.29
CA ASP A 142 5.58 6.37 -18.16
C ASP A 142 5.06 7.30 -17.06
N ARG A 143 3.72 7.45 -16.95
CA ARG A 143 3.13 8.20 -15.84
C ARG A 143 3.37 7.48 -14.50
N ALA A 144 3.19 6.17 -14.46
CA ALA A 144 3.49 5.37 -13.28
C ALA A 144 4.95 5.54 -12.85
N ARG A 145 5.90 5.42 -13.78
CA ARG A 145 7.33 5.63 -13.53
C ARG A 145 7.62 7.00 -12.91
N ALA A 146 7.07 8.06 -13.49
CA ALA A 146 7.29 9.41 -13.01
C ALA A 146 6.74 9.64 -11.61
N VAL A 147 5.46 9.29 -11.37
CA VAL A 147 4.78 9.52 -10.09
C VAL A 147 5.32 8.59 -9.01
N MET A 148 5.38 7.28 -9.26
CA MET A 148 5.83 6.32 -8.26
C MET A 148 7.32 6.51 -7.93
N GLY A 149 8.15 6.85 -8.91
CA GLY A 149 9.56 7.18 -8.69
C GLY A 149 9.73 8.40 -7.78
N ASP A 150 8.89 9.43 -7.93
CA ASP A 150 8.93 10.59 -7.04
C ASP A 150 8.40 10.26 -5.64
N VAL A 151 7.31 9.50 -5.54
CA VAL A 151 6.77 9.03 -4.24
C VAL A 151 7.81 8.18 -3.50
N MET A 152 8.50 7.24 -4.18
CA MET A 152 9.55 6.42 -3.56
C MET A 152 10.69 7.27 -2.99
N ARG A 153 11.11 8.36 -3.67
CA ARG A 153 12.13 9.30 -3.14
C ARG A 153 11.69 10.00 -1.85
N ARG A 154 10.40 10.09 -1.60
CA ARG A 154 9.82 10.75 -0.43
C ARG A 154 9.52 9.80 0.72
N CYS A 155 9.63 8.48 0.50
CA CYS A 155 9.31 7.45 1.49
C CYS A 155 10.56 6.80 2.09
N ASP A 156 10.44 6.39 3.35
CA ASP A 156 11.52 5.73 4.11
C ASP A 156 11.50 4.22 3.91
N ILE A 157 10.31 3.64 3.65
CA ILE A 157 10.08 2.20 3.52
C ILE A 157 9.49 1.93 2.15
N CYS A 158 10.19 1.18 1.32
CA CYS A 158 9.70 0.74 0.01
C CYS A 158 9.36 -0.75 0.06
N LEU A 159 8.16 -1.09 -0.42
CA LEU A 159 7.62 -2.46 -0.45
C LEU A 159 7.32 -2.89 -1.90
N PRO A 160 8.28 -2.86 -2.82
CA PRO A 160 8.00 -3.17 -4.22
C PRO A 160 7.69 -4.65 -4.43
N SER A 161 6.86 -4.94 -5.43
CA SER A 161 6.77 -6.27 -6.04
C SER A 161 7.73 -6.34 -7.23
N TYR A 162 8.35 -7.48 -7.46
CA TYR A 162 9.36 -7.67 -8.52
C TYR A 162 8.82 -7.21 -9.88
N ASP A 163 7.68 -7.75 -10.31
CA ASP A 163 7.11 -7.43 -11.63
C ASP A 163 6.78 -5.94 -11.78
N ASP A 164 6.27 -5.32 -10.72
CA ASP A 164 5.94 -3.89 -10.71
C ASP A 164 7.18 -3.02 -10.90
N ILE A 165 8.24 -3.30 -10.12
CA ILE A 165 9.45 -2.47 -10.13
C ILE A 165 10.26 -2.68 -11.41
N VAL A 166 10.28 -3.90 -11.97
CA VAL A 166 10.83 -4.20 -13.31
C VAL A 166 10.12 -3.37 -14.37
N ALA A 167 8.80 -3.33 -14.36
CA ALA A 167 8.02 -2.59 -15.36
C ALA A 167 8.31 -1.07 -15.33
N ILE A 168 8.56 -0.49 -14.16
CA ILE A 168 8.83 0.95 -14.04
C ILE A 168 10.31 1.34 -14.16
N THR A 169 11.25 0.41 -13.91
CA THR A 169 12.68 0.71 -13.98
C THR A 169 13.37 0.16 -15.24
N GLY A 170 12.89 -0.97 -15.75
CA GLY A 170 13.56 -1.75 -16.79
C GLY A 170 14.74 -2.59 -16.29
N LEU A 171 15.01 -2.59 -14.98
CA LEU A 171 15.98 -3.48 -14.35
C LEU A 171 15.32 -4.82 -14.08
N ASP A 172 16.05 -5.93 -14.21
CA ASP A 172 15.55 -7.30 -14.05
C ASP A 172 16.30 -8.12 -12.97
N GLU A 173 17.44 -7.63 -12.49
CA GLU A 173 18.16 -8.27 -11.41
C GLU A 173 17.64 -7.82 -10.04
N ALA A 174 17.20 -8.78 -9.21
CA ALA A 174 16.54 -8.49 -7.93
C ALA A 174 17.41 -7.64 -6.98
N ASP A 175 18.72 -7.87 -6.95
CA ASP A 175 19.64 -7.08 -6.14
C ASP A 175 19.78 -5.64 -6.69
N ALA A 176 19.82 -5.48 -8.01
CA ALA A 176 19.85 -4.14 -8.64
C ALA A 176 18.55 -3.35 -8.37
N LEU A 177 17.40 -4.03 -8.32
CA LEU A 177 16.12 -3.41 -7.96
C LEU A 177 16.11 -2.90 -6.50
N VAL A 178 16.69 -3.69 -5.57
CA VAL A 178 16.86 -3.27 -4.17
C VAL A 178 17.80 -2.07 -4.09
N ASP A 179 18.95 -2.12 -4.78
CA ASP A 179 19.92 -1.02 -4.82
C ASP A 179 19.31 0.25 -5.40
N HIS A 180 18.51 0.12 -6.44
CA HIS A 180 17.76 1.24 -7.02
C HIS A 180 16.84 1.91 -5.98
N CYS A 181 16.05 1.13 -5.23
CA CYS A 181 15.18 1.67 -4.20
C CYS A 181 15.97 2.36 -3.05
N LEU A 182 17.08 1.77 -2.62
CA LEU A 182 17.97 2.38 -1.63
C LEU A 182 18.58 3.68 -2.15
N ALA A 183 19.03 3.71 -3.41
CA ALA A 183 19.59 4.90 -4.05
C ALA A 183 18.56 6.03 -4.21
N LEU A 184 17.26 5.72 -4.33
CA LEU A 184 16.17 6.70 -4.29
C LEU A 184 15.99 7.34 -2.91
N GLY A 185 16.55 6.76 -1.85
CA GLY A 185 16.53 7.31 -0.49
C GLY A 185 15.79 6.46 0.54
N ALA A 186 15.24 5.31 0.14
CA ALA A 186 14.62 4.38 1.07
C ALA A 186 15.63 3.94 2.15
N LYS A 187 15.17 3.87 3.39
CA LYS A 187 15.94 3.37 4.54
C LYS A 187 15.78 1.86 4.73
N VAL A 188 14.65 1.35 4.27
CA VAL A 188 14.31 -0.07 4.28
C VAL A 188 13.60 -0.41 2.99
N VAL A 189 14.01 -1.51 2.37
CA VAL A 189 13.38 -2.09 1.18
C VAL A 189 12.96 -3.52 1.51
N ALA A 190 11.73 -3.89 1.18
CA ALA A 190 11.26 -5.28 1.22
C ALA A 190 10.70 -5.63 -0.17
N LEU A 191 11.57 -6.15 -1.03
CA LEU A 191 11.22 -6.58 -2.39
C LEU A 191 10.53 -7.95 -2.34
N LYS A 192 9.28 -7.99 -2.76
CA LYS A 192 8.45 -9.20 -2.84
C LYS A 192 8.75 -9.95 -4.14
N LEU A 193 9.14 -11.22 -4.04
CA LEU A 193 9.52 -12.08 -5.17
C LEU A 193 8.46 -13.17 -5.45
N GLY A 194 7.23 -12.98 -4.99
CA GLY A 194 6.15 -13.96 -5.16
C GLY A 194 6.51 -15.31 -4.54
N ALA A 195 6.45 -16.38 -5.35
CA ALA A 195 6.78 -17.74 -4.92
C ALA A 195 8.27 -17.94 -4.56
N GLN A 196 9.14 -16.98 -4.82
CA GLN A 196 10.56 -17.03 -4.48
C GLN A 196 10.88 -16.36 -3.14
N GLY A 197 9.86 -15.89 -2.39
CA GLY A 197 10.03 -15.24 -1.10
C GLY A 197 10.24 -13.75 -1.19
N ALA A 198 11.23 -13.20 -0.49
CA ALA A 198 11.48 -11.76 -0.46
C ALA A 198 12.97 -11.43 -0.24
N ILE A 199 13.37 -10.21 -0.59
CA ILE A 199 14.64 -9.64 -0.16
C ILE A 199 14.32 -8.44 0.74
N VAL A 200 14.91 -8.44 1.94
CA VAL A 200 14.83 -7.30 2.84
C VAL A 200 16.22 -6.70 3.01
N ALA A 201 16.31 -5.40 2.82
CA ALA A 201 17.57 -4.68 2.91
C ALA A 201 17.41 -3.33 3.59
N ASP A 202 18.48 -2.90 4.25
CA ASP A 202 18.73 -1.51 4.63
C ASP A 202 20.10 -1.07 4.05
N GLY A 203 20.57 0.11 4.41
CA GLY A 203 21.85 0.62 3.90
C GLY A 203 23.09 -0.21 4.26
N THR A 204 22.98 -1.22 5.11
CA THR A 204 24.11 -2.01 5.64
C THR A 204 23.93 -3.52 5.51
N ARG A 205 22.69 -4.02 5.47
CA ARG A 205 22.38 -5.44 5.53
C ARG A 205 21.39 -5.82 4.44
N ARG A 206 21.51 -7.04 3.93
CA ARG A 206 20.59 -7.62 2.95
C ARG A 206 20.34 -9.08 3.29
N HIS A 207 19.07 -9.46 3.36
CA HIS A 207 18.65 -10.83 3.64
C HIS A 207 17.68 -11.32 2.58
N ARG A 208 17.92 -12.53 2.08
CA ARG A 208 16.96 -13.27 1.27
C ARG A 208 16.15 -14.17 2.18
N LEU A 209 14.83 -14.04 2.10
CA LEU A 209 13.88 -14.83 2.86
C LEU A 209 13.29 -15.88 1.94
N ALA A 210 13.44 -17.14 2.33
CA ALA A 210 12.81 -18.24 1.61
C ALA A 210 11.28 -18.12 1.70
N PRO A 211 10.55 -18.57 0.67
CA PRO A 211 9.10 -18.61 0.73
C PRO A 211 8.64 -19.67 1.75
N HIS A 212 7.52 -19.41 2.40
CA HIS A 212 6.84 -20.46 3.15
C HIS A 212 6.10 -21.39 2.18
N ALA A 213 6.34 -22.70 2.30
CA ALA A 213 5.67 -23.67 1.44
C ALA A 213 4.16 -23.68 1.70
N CYS A 214 3.38 -23.34 0.70
CA CYS A 214 1.92 -23.35 0.75
C CYS A 214 1.34 -23.74 -0.61
N ARG A 215 0.10 -24.20 -0.62
CA ARG A 215 -0.67 -24.39 -1.85
C ARG A 215 -1.64 -23.20 -1.99
N PRO A 216 -1.32 -22.21 -2.82
CA PRO A 216 -2.18 -21.05 -2.95
C PRO A 216 -3.50 -21.42 -3.62
N VAL A 217 -4.61 -20.95 -3.06
CA VAL A 217 -5.96 -21.02 -3.65
C VAL A 217 -6.27 -19.70 -4.34
N ASP A 218 -5.98 -18.59 -3.65
CA ASP A 218 -6.09 -17.22 -4.15
C ASP A 218 -5.00 -16.37 -3.51
N ALA A 219 -4.20 -15.70 -4.32
CA ALA A 219 -3.11 -14.84 -3.89
C ALA A 219 -3.52 -13.36 -3.73
N THR A 220 -4.81 -13.05 -3.92
CA THR A 220 -5.32 -11.67 -3.77
C THR A 220 -5.03 -11.13 -2.37
N GLY A 221 -4.35 -9.99 -2.30
CA GLY A 221 -4.00 -9.36 -1.02
C GLY A 221 -2.78 -9.95 -0.30
N ALA A 222 -2.09 -10.95 -0.87
CA ALA A 222 -0.91 -11.53 -0.24
C ALA A 222 0.21 -10.48 -0.06
N GLY A 223 0.48 -9.66 -1.08
CA GLY A 223 1.44 -8.56 -1.01
C GLY A 223 1.05 -7.50 0.02
N ASP A 224 -0.23 -7.15 0.07
CA ASP A 224 -0.78 -6.19 1.03
C ASP A 224 -0.62 -6.71 2.47
N THR A 225 -0.92 -7.99 2.68
CA THR A 225 -0.79 -8.68 3.98
C THR A 225 0.66 -8.73 4.44
N PHE A 226 1.56 -9.09 3.54
CA PHE A 226 3.01 -9.07 3.82
C PHE A 226 3.45 -7.67 4.24
N GLY A 227 3.09 -6.64 3.46
CA GLY A 227 3.46 -5.25 3.75
C GLY A 227 2.92 -4.76 5.09
N GLY A 228 1.64 -5.04 5.39
CA GLY A 228 1.00 -4.67 6.65
C GLY A 228 1.67 -5.31 7.87
N ALA A 229 1.93 -6.62 7.81
CA ALA A 229 2.63 -7.35 8.86
C ALA A 229 4.06 -6.83 9.04
N PHE A 230 4.79 -6.64 7.95
CA PHE A 230 6.16 -6.14 7.97
C PHE A 230 6.27 -4.77 8.63
N VAL A 231 5.44 -3.80 8.22
CA VAL A 231 5.49 -2.45 8.78
C VAL A 231 5.04 -2.43 10.24
N ALA A 232 4.04 -3.22 10.62
CA ALA A 232 3.61 -3.36 12.01
C ALA A 232 4.76 -3.82 12.92
N ARG A 233 5.54 -4.81 12.48
CA ARG A 233 6.71 -5.31 13.22
C ARG A 233 7.83 -4.27 13.30
N LEU A 234 8.10 -3.53 12.24
CA LEU A 234 9.04 -2.40 12.26
C LEU A 234 8.64 -1.34 13.30
N VAL A 235 7.34 -1.01 13.35
CA VAL A 235 6.81 -0.02 14.30
C VAL A 235 6.91 -0.51 15.74
N ALA A 236 6.74 -1.80 15.99
CA ALA A 236 6.86 -2.40 17.32
C ALA A 236 8.29 -2.37 17.90
N GLY A 237 9.28 -1.90 17.12
CA GLY A 237 10.66 -1.75 17.60
C GLY A 237 11.50 -3.02 17.43
N GLY A 238 11.04 -3.95 16.58
CA GLY A 238 11.87 -5.07 16.14
C GLY A 238 13.11 -4.60 15.39
N ASP A 239 14.19 -5.39 15.40
CA ASP A 239 15.28 -5.23 14.45
C ASP A 239 14.68 -5.17 13.04
N ARG A 240 15.09 -4.20 12.23
CA ARG A 240 14.54 -3.92 10.90
C ARG A 240 14.47 -5.17 10.01
N LEU A 241 15.38 -6.09 10.20
CA LEU A 241 15.43 -7.37 9.49
C LEU A 241 14.71 -8.50 10.22
N GLY A 242 14.69 -8.48 11.55
CA GLY A 242 13.92 -9.42 12.37
C GLY A 242 12.40 -9.29 12.18
N ALA A 243 11.92 -8.14 11.69
CA ALA A 243 10.52 -7.95 11.36
C ALA A 243 9.98 -8.91 10.27
N CYS A 244 10.86 -9.53 9.51
CA CYS A 244 10.53 -10.48 8.44
C CYS A 244 10.59 -11.96 8.87
N LEU A 245 11.02 -12.26 10.08
CA LEU A 245 11.24 -13.64 10.55
C LEU A 245 10.03 -14.24 11.27
N TYR A 246 8.87 -13.57 11.27
CA TYR A 246 7.65 -14.00 11.95
C TYR A 246 6.45 -14.04 11.01
#